data_94884224bb11fff8265021729cf08ea6
#
_entry.id   94884224bb11fff8265021729cf08ea6
#
_cell.length_a   1.000
_cell.length_b   1.000
_cell.length_c   1.000
_cell.angle_alpha   90.00
_cell.angle_beta   90.00
_cell.angle_gamma   90.00
#
_symmetry.space_group_name_H-M   'P 1'
#
loop_
_entity.id
_entity.type
_entity.pdbx_description
1 polymer ?
#
loop_
_entity_poly.entity_id
_entity_poly.type
_entity_poly.pdbx_seq_one_letter_code
_entity_poly.pdbx_strand_id
1 'polypeptide(L)'
;MFWLLVIYVSIPFIVKLCPSIQAKIVFLNFVRMPFFIDLKRPQDQGLNHTHNFYLQPESGVNIGVWHTVPDQRWRDAQGKHGDWYDATLSSAHSAILYLHGNAGTRGGDHRVQLYKVLSSSGYHVLTFDYRGWGDSDGSASEGLMTSDALFVYDWLKRRLDAKTPLYIWGHSLGTGVATNLVRRLCERGSPPDALILESPFTNIREEARSHPFSMVYRYLPGFDWFFLDAITANNIHFASDENVNHISCPLLILHAEDDSVVPFHLGKKLYSVASQSQSLSGHKVQFVPFPPTLNYKHKFIYRSPELPTILSDFLGHQQTDDSA
;
A
#
# COMPACT_ATOMS: atom_id res chain seq x y z
N MET A 1 25.83 29.41 14.92
CA MET A 1 25.11 28.74 16.04
C MET A 1 23.76 29.39 16.32
N PHE A 2 23.67 30.71 16.50
CA PHE A 2 22.41 31.43 16.75
C PHE A 2 21.30 31.14 15.72
N TRP A 3 21.56 31.25 14.43
CA TRP A 3 20.57 30.98 13.37
C TRP A 3 20.08 29.55 13.34
N LEU A 4 20.93 28.57 13.65
CA LEU A 4 20.50 27.16 13.75
C LEU A 4 19.53 26.94 14.91
N LEU A 5 19.75 27.62 16.03
CA LEU A 5 18.83 27.58 17.16
C LEU A 5 17.47 28.22 16.80
N VAL A 6 17.51 29.37 16.12
CA VAL A 6 16.29 30.05 15.65
C VAL A 6 15.49 29.13 14.72
N ILE A 7 16.15 28.50 13.75
CA ILE A 7 15.51 27.54 12.83
C ILE A 7 14.92 26.37 13.63
N TYR A 8 15.73 25.76 14.53
CA TYR A 8 15.28 24.62 15.33
C TYR A 8 14.02 24.93 16.15
N VAL A 9 13.99 26.11 16.80
CA VAL A 9 12.83 26.54 17.61
C VAL A 9 11.64 26.94 16.74
N SER A 10 11.86 27.46 15.53
CA SER A 10 10.77 27.92 14.64
C SER A 10 10.02 26.75 13.97
N ILE A 11 10.69 25.63 13.66
CA ILE A 11 10.08 24.51 12.94
C ILE A 11 8.80 23.95 13.62
N PRO A 12 8.77 23.67 14.94
CA PRO A 12 7.57 23.20 15.62
C PRO A 12 6.37 24.15 15.45
N PHE A 13 6.58 25.45 15.55
CA PHE A 13 5.52 26.45 15.36
C PHE A 13 5.03 26.50 13.92
N ILE A 14 5.94 26.43 12.95
CA ILE A 14 5.60 26.38 11.52
C ILE A 14 4.76 25.14 11.23
N VAL A 15 5.16 23.95 11.71
CA VAL A 15 4.40 22.73 11.55
C VAL A 15 3.02 22.85 12.21
N LYS A 16 2.95 23.36 13.44
CA LYS A 16 1.68 23.53 14.17
C LYS A 16 0.69 24.44 13.45
N LEU A 17 1.15 25.50 12.82
CA LEU A 17 0.30 26.56 12.25
C LEU A 17 0.00 26.37 10.76
N CYS A 18 0.71 25.47 10.07
CA CYS A 18 0.62 25.32 8.62
C CYS A 18 0.12 23.92 8.21
N PRO A 19 -1.21 23.70 8.02
CA PRO A 19 -1.77 22.40 7.61
C PRO A 19 -1.16 21.84 6.32
N SER A 20 -0.79 22.70 5.37
CA SER A 20 -0.14 22.26 4.13
C SER A 20 1.27 21.68 4.37
N ILE A 21 1.99 22.16 5.36
CA ILE A 21 3.29 21.61 5.76
C ILE A 21 3.09 20.28 6.48
N GLN A 22 2.10 20.16 7.35
CA GLN A 22 1.74 18.89 8.01
C GLN A 22 1.43 17.81 6.97
N ALA A 23 0.59 18.14 5.97
CA ALA A 23 0.29 17.24 4.88
C ALA A 23 1.55 16.83 4.09
N LYS A 24 2.46 17.76 3.81
CA LYS A 24 3.72 17.48 3.11
C LYS A 24 4.71 16.64 3.91
N ILE A 25 4.70 16.75 5.22
CA ILE A 25 5.52 15.90 6.10
C ILE A 25 5.02 14.46 6.10
N VAL A 26 3.69 14.27 6.10
CA VAL A 26 3.09 12.94 6.08
C VAL A 26 3.08 12.36 4.66
N PHE A 27 2.65 13.14 3.67
CA PHE A 27 2.57 12.72 2.28
C PHE A 27 3.81 13.18 1.50
N LEU A 28 4.83 12.33 1.43
CA LEU A 28 6.08 12.60 0.73
C LEU A 28 5.93 12.45 -0.80
N ASN A 29 4.84 12.94 -1.34
CA ASN A 29 4.49 12.80 -2.75
C ASN A 29 5.37 13.60 -3.72
N PHE A 30 6.16 14.53 -3.20
CA PHE A 30 7.17 15.27 -3.94
C PHE A 30 8.51 14.50 -4.08
N VAL A 31 8.70 13.44 -3.30
CA VAL A 31 9.87 12.57 -3.38
C VAL A 31 9.61 11.51 -4.45
N ARG A 32 10.14 11.72 -5.66
CA ARG A 32 9.95 10.86 -6.82
C ARG A 32 11.19 10.02 -7.09
N MET A 33 11.41 9.01 -6.28
CA MET A 33 12.55 8.09 -6.46
C MET A 33 12.06 6.73 -6.99
N PRO A 34 12.79 6.12 -7.96
CA PRO A 34 13.92 6.66 -8.71
C PRO A 34 13.54 7.91 -9.54
N PHE A 35 14.50 8.83 -9.72
CA PHE A 35 14.28 10.01 -10.56
C PHE A 35 14.22 9.62 -12.04
N PHE A 36 13.50 10.39 -12.85
CA PHE A 36 13.46 10.27 -14.31
C PHE A 36 12.84 8.97 -14.87
N ILE A 37 12.02 8.26 -14.09
CA ILE A 37 11.22 7.15 -14.61
C ILE A 37 10.10 7.70 -15.49
N ASP A 38 10.01 7.19 -16.73
CA ASP A 38 8.82 7.37 -17.54
C ASP A 38 7.75 6.35 -17.12
N LEU A 39 6.78 6.79 -16.33
CA LEU A 39 5.69 5.95 -15.85
C LEU A 39 4.76 5.46 -16.96
N LYS A 40 4.81 6.05 -18.15
CA LYS A 40 4.06 5.59 -19.32
C LYS A 40 4.71 4.36 -19.98
N ARG A 41 5.95 4.05 -19.61
CA ARG A 41 6.76 2.98 -20.18
C ARG A 41 7.22 1.97 -19.12
N PRO A 42 6.34 1.15 -18.56
CA PRO A 42 6.72 0.14 -17.56
C PRO A 42 7.78 -0.85 -18.09
N GLN A 43 7.88 -1.02 -19.41
CA GLN A 43 8.90 -1.84 -20.08
C GLN A 43 10.32 -1.39 -19.76
N ASP A 44 10.55 -0.11 -19.57
CA ASP A 44 11.87 0.45 -19.20
C ASP A 44 12.30 0.01 -17.79
N GLN A 45 11.36 -0.50 -16.97
CA GLN A 45 11.60 -1.11 -15.67
C GLN A 45 11.65 -2.66 -15.74
N GLY A 46 11.66 -3.23 -16.95
CA GLY A 46 11.65 -4.67 -17.18
C GLY A 46 10.31 -5.34 -16.90
N LEU A 47 9.21 -4.59 -17.02
CA LEU A 47 7.83 -5.08 -16.92
C LEU A 47 7.20 -5.15 -18.32
N ASN A 48 7.66 -6.09 -19.16
CA ASN A 48 7.27 -6.20 -20.57
C ASN A 48 5.81 -6.66 -20.78
N HIS A 49 5.16 -7.15 -19.72
CA HIS A 49 3.77 -7.61 -19.71
C HIS A 49 2.90 -6.73 -18.81
N THR A 50 3.22 -5.45 -18.78
CA THR A 50 2.50 -4.43 -18.01
C THR A 50 1.96 -3.34 -18.92
N HIS A 51 0.69 -3.01 -18.73
CA HIS A 51 0.00 -1.93 -19.41
C HIS A 51 -0.15 -0.72 -18.51
N ASN A 52 0.21 0.46 -19.03
CA ASN A 52 -0.06 1.73 -18.38
C ASN A 52 -1.33 2.36 -18.95
N PHE A 53 -2.22 2.79 -18.09
CA PHE A 53 -3.43 3.52 -18.47
C PHE A 53 -3.84 4.49 -17.35
N TYR A 54 -4.88 5.28 -17.62
CA TYR A 54 -5.36 6.26 -16.66
C TYR A 54 -6.84 6.02 -16.38
N LEU A 55 -7.21 6.17 -15.11
CA LEU A 55 -8.59 6.15 -14.66
C LEU A 55 -8.98 7.53 -14.15
N GLN A 56 -10.25 7.87 -14.26
CA GLN A 56 -10.79 9.16 -13.88
C GLN A 56 -11.82 8.98 -12.76
N PRO A 57 -11.40 9.02 -11.48
CA PRO A 57 -12.31 8.86 -10.34
C PRO A 57 -13.34 10.00 -10.24
N GLU A 58 -12.98 11.19 -10.72
CA GLU A 58 -13.87 12.34 -10.83
C GLU A 58 -13.46 13.23 -12.02
N SER A 59 -14.35 14.11 -12.44
CA SER A 59 -14.08 14.98 -13.58
C SER A 59 -12.83 15.82 -13.37
N GLY A 60 -11.89 15.75 -14.32
CA GLY A 60 -10.64 16.51 -14.31
C GLY A 60 -9.53 15.92 -13.42
N VAL A 61 -9.71 14.75 -12.86
CA VAL A 61 -8.68 14.06 -12.07
C VAL A 61 -8.34 12.72 -12.72
N ASN A 62 -7.14 12.59 -13.27
CA ASN A 62 -6.62 11.35 -13.82
C ASN A 62 -5.65 10.71 -12.81
N ILE A 63 -5.78 9.42 -12.59
CA ILE A 63 -4.84 8.62 -11.79
C ILE A 63 -4.17 7.58 -12.69
N GLY A 64 -2.84 7.51 -12.60
CA GLY A 64 -2.03 6.59 -13.39
C GLY A 64 -2.05 5.18 -12.79
N VAL A 65 -2.35 4.20 -13.62
CA VAL A 65 -2.52 2.79 -13.23
C VAL A 65 -1.60 1.91 -14.06
N TRP A 66 -1.02 0.90 -13.42
CA TRP A 66 -0.33 -0.22 -14.06
C TRP A 66 -1.09 -1.52 -13.82
N HIS A 67 -1.31 -2.27 -14.91
CA HIS A 67 -1.81 -3.63 -14.87
C HIS A 67 -0.74 -4.58 -15.39
N THR A 68 -0.17 -5.39 -14.50
CA THR A 68 0.77 -6.45 -14.83
C THR A 68 -0.01 -7.77 -14.89
N VAL A 69 0.02 -8.46 -16.03
CA VAL A 69 -0.62 -9.77 -16.16
C VAL A 69 0.27 -10.88 -15.58
N PRO A 70 -0.28 -12.08 -15.28
CA PRO A 70 0.53 -13.24 -14.89
C PRO A 70 1.67 -13.51 -15.88
N ASP A 71 2.86 -13.83 -15.36
CA ASP A 71 4.07 -14.04 -16.18
C ASP A 71 3.91 -15.16 -17.21
N GLN A 72 3.06 -16.15 -16.94
CA GLN A 72 2.68 -17.21 -17.90
C GLN A 72 2.14 -16.64 -19.21
N ARG A 73 1.60 -15.41 -19.19
CA ARG A 73 1.01 -14.72 -20.35
C ARG A 73 1.94 -13.66 -20.98
N TRP A 74 3.19 -13.57 -20.54
CA TRP A 74 4.09 -12.49 -21.00
C TRP A 74 4.30 -12.48 -22.52
N ARG A 75 4.31 -13.69 -23.16
CA ARG A 75 4.46 -13.81 -24.61
C ARG A 75 3.24 -13.28 -25.34
N ASP A 76 2.06 -13.58 -24.83
CA ASP A 76 0.79 -13.13 -25.40
C ASP A 76 0.63 -11.61 -25.27
N ALA A 77 1.21 -11.02 -24.24
CA ALA A 77 1.16 -9.59 -23.98
C ALA A 77 1.97 -8.74 -24.96
N GLN A 78 2.89 -9.37 -25.71
CA GLN A 78 3.76 -8.64 -26.64
C GLN A 78 2.95 -7.93 -27.74
N GLY A 79 3.13 -6.59 -27.84
CA GLY A 79 2.42 -5.77 -28.82
C GLY A 79 0.92 -5.60 -28.56
N LYS A 80 0.40 -6.01 -27.42
CA LYS A 80 -1.02 -5.85 -27.05
C LYS A 80 -1.29 -4.48 -26.43
N HIS A 81 -2.54 -4.06 -26.55
CA HIS A 81 -3.07 -2.77 -26.06
C HIS A 81 -4.15 -3.00 -24.99
N GLY A 82 -4.74 -1.91 -24.49
CA GLY A 82 -5.65 -1.89 -23.34
C GLY A 82 -6.78 -2.91 -23.40
N ASP A 83 -7.47 -3.03 -24.53
CA ASP A 83 -8.60 -3.97 -24.70
C ASP A 83 -8.21 -5.43 -24.43
N TRP A 84 -6.98 -5.81 -24.84
CA TRP A 84 -6.47 -7.14 -24.54
C TRP A 84 -6.21 -7.33 -23.05
N TYR A 85 -5.57 -6.33 -22.40
CA TYR A 85 -5.33 -6.39 -20.96
C TYR A 85 -6.63 -6.43 -20.17
N ASP A 86 -7.63 -5.63 -20.54
CA ASP A 86 -8.96 -5.65 -19.92
C ASP A 86 -9.62 -7.04 -20.07
N ALA A 87 -9.56 -7.63 -21.26
CA ALA A 87 -10.10 -8.98 -21.51
C ALA A 87 -9.40 -10.06 -20.68
N THR A 88 -8.12 -9.88 -20.31
CA THR A 88 -7.39 -10.87 -19.48
C THR A 88 -7.90 -10.92 -18.05
N LEU A 89 -8.55 -9.89 -17.55
CA LEU A 89 -9.10 -9.83 -16.19
C LEU A 89 -10.26 -10.82 -15.98
N SER A 90 -10.93 -11.23 -17.05
CA SER A 90 -11.95 -12.30 -16.98
C SER A 90 -11.36 -13.71 -16.96
N SER A 91 -10.01 -13.85 -16.87
CA SER A 91 -9.36 -15.15 -16.73
C SER A 91 -9.51 -15.71 -15.30
N ALA A 92 -9.18 -17.01 -15.13
CA ALA A 92 -9.24 -17.66 -13.82
C ALA A 92 -8.18 -17.20 -12.81
N HIS A 93 -7.22 -16.35 -13.23
CA HIS A 93 -6.15 -15.87 -12.37
C HIS A 93 -6.65 -14.82 -11.38
N SER A 94 -6.34 -15.02 -10.10
CA SER A 94 -6.66 -14.05 -9.04
C SER A 94 -5.94 -12.72 -9.26
N ALA A 95 -6.53 -11.63 -8.74
CA ALA A 95 -5.97 -10.30 -8.82
C ALA A 95 -5.55 -9.75 -7.45
N ILE A 96 -4.48 -8.97 -7.45
CA ILE A 96 -4.00 -8.20 -6.30
C ILE A 96 -4.08 -6.72 -6.65
N LEU A 97 -4.80 -5.95 -5.86
CA LEU A 97 -4.73 -4.49 -5.85
C LEU A 97 -3.66 -4.07 -4.86
N TYR A 98 -2.53 -3.59 -5.38
CA TYR A 98 -1.39 -3.14 -4.59
C TYR A 98 -1.45 -1.64 -4.32
N LEU A 99 -1.46 -1.28 -3.04
CA LEU A 99 -1.49 0.08 -2.52
C LEU A 99 -0.10 0.44 -1.97
N HIS A 100 0.59 1.30 -2.70
CA HIS A 100 2.00 1.59 -2.43
C HIS A 100 2.22 2.44 -1.17
N GLY A 101 3.44 2.35 -0.62
CA GLY A 101 3.89 3.15 0.52
C GLY A 101 4.22 4.59 0.18
N ASN A 102 4.64 5.33 1.20
CA ASN A 102 5.04 6.73 1.08
C ASN A 102 6.29 6.90 0.22
N ALA A 103 6.48 8.10 -0.33
CA ALA A 103 7.55 8.46 -1.26
C ALA A 103 7.61 7.57 -2.52
N GLY A 104 8.25 8.06 -3.59
CA GLY A 104 8.33 7.36 -4.86
C GLY A 104 7.00 7.27 -5.59
N THR A 105 6.92 6.35 -6.55
CA THR A 105 5.76 6.15 -7.44
C THR A 105 5.48 4.66 -7.60
N ARG A 106 4.43 4.30 -8.36
CA ARG A 106 4.16 2.90 -8.76
C ARG A 106 5.36 2.22 -9.44
N GLY A 107 6.29 3.00 -10.01
CA GLY A 107 7.54 2.52 -10.63
C GLY A 107 8.75 2.44 -9.69
N GLY A 108 8.57 2.51 -8.38
CA GLY A 108 9.69 2.35 -7.43
C GLY A 108 10.33 0.96 -7.51
N ASP A 109 11.67 0.88 -7.49
CA ASP A 109 12.43 -0.36 -7.74
C ASP A 109 11.93 -1.56 -6.94
N HIS A 110 11.78 -1.43 -5.61
CA HIS A 110 11.33 -2.52 -4.75
C HIS A 110 9.88 -2.93 -5.06
N ARG A 111 9.04 -1.99 -5.52
CA ARG A 111 7.66 -2.25 -5.93
C ARG A 111 7.62 -3.03 -7.23
N VAL A 112 8.42 -2.60 -8.21
CA VAL A 112 8.59 -3.32 -9.48
C VAL A 112 9.05 -4.76 -9.26
N GLN A 113 10.00 -4.98 -8.36
CA GLN A 113 10.47 -6.33 -8.03
C GLN A 113 9.35 -7.17 -7.38
N LEU A 114 8.55 -6.58 -6.50
CA LEU A 114 7.39 -7.28 -5.93
C LEU A 114 6.36 -7.64 -7.01
N TYR A 115 6.05 -6.73 -7.95
CA TYR A 115 5.13 -7.05 -9.04
C TYR A 115 5.61 -8.24 -9.87
N LYS A 116 6.93 -8.35 -10.12
CA LYS A 116 7.52 -9.51 -10.81
C LYS A 116 7.31 -10.80 -10.01
N VAL A 117 7.53 -10.77 -8.69
CA VAL A 117 7.29 -11.95 -7.83
C VAL A 117 5.83 -12.37 -7.85
N LEU A 118 4.91 -11.41 -7.70
CA LEU A 118 3.48 -11.71 -7.69
C LEU A 118 2.99 -12.18 -9.07
N SER A 119 3.45 -11.56 -10.14
CA SER A 119 3.14 -11.96 -11.51
C SER A 119 3.66 -13.38 -11.82
N SER A 120 4.89 -13.72 -11.40
CA SER A 120 5.44 -15.07 -11.57
C SER A 120 4.70 -16.12 -10.74
N SER A 121 4.05 -15.70 -9.66
CA SER A 121 3.15 -16.55 -8.85
C SER A 121 1.72 -16.65 -9.43
N GLY A 122 1.50 -16.12 -10.63
CA GLY A 122 0.23 -16.27 -11.35
C GLY A 122 -0.85 -15.24 -11.04
N TYR A 123 -0.52 -14.14 -10.38
CA TYR A 123 -1.48 -13.07 -10.07
C TYR A 123 -1.49 -11.97 -11.12
N HIS A 124 -2.68 -11.45 -11.42
CA HIS A 124 -2.79 -10.09 -11.95
C HIS A 124 -2.41 -9.11 -10.86
N VAL A 125 -1.56 -8.13 -11.17
CA VAL A 125 -1.18 -7.08 -10.22
C VAL A 125 -1.63 -5.73 -10.77
N LEU A 126 -2.54 -5.08 -10.07
CA LEU A 126 -2.91 -3.70 -10.34
C LEU A 126 -2.34 -2.80 -9.26
N THR A 127 -1.72 -1.73 -9.69
CA THR A 127 -1.22 -0.66 -8.81
C THR A 127 -1.49 0.69 -9.44
N PHE A 128 -1.62 1.72 -8.63
CA PHE A 128 -1.83 3.07 -9.13
C PHE A 128 -1.12 4.08 -8.22
N ASP A 129 -0.80 5.23 -8.77
CA ASP A 129 -0.35 6.36 -7.98
C ASP A 129 -1.57 7.13 -7.47
N TYR A 130 -1.65 7.34 -6.16
CA TYR A 130 -2.68 8.16 -5.55
C TYR A 130 -2.63 9.57 -6.14
N ARG A 131 -3.76 10.29 -6.09
CA ARG A 131 -3.76 11.70 -6.51
C ARG A 131 -2.64 12.50 -5.85
N GLY A 132 -1.91 13.24 -6.68
CA GLY A 132 -0.74 14.01 -6.28
C GLY A 132 0.58 13.23 -6.23
N TRP A 133 0.57 11.90 -6.44
CA TRP A 133 1.79 11.10 -6.65
C TRP A 133 2.04 10.83 -8.13
N GLY A 134 3.30 10.53 -8.45
CA GLY A 134 3.69 10.16 -9.81
C GLY A 134 3.23 11.16 -10.85
N ASP A 135 2.50 10.65 -11.82
CA ASP A 135 1.83 11.43 -12.87
C ASP A 135 0.31 11.53 -12.69
N SER A 136 -0.19 11.19 -11.50
CA SER A 136 -1.59 11.39 -11.12
C SER A 136 -1.88 12.85 -10.76
N ASP A 137 -3.05 13.33 -11.17
CA ASP A 137 -3.50 14.69 -10.89
C ASP A 137 -3.91 14.89 -9.42
N GLY A 138 -4.18 16.13 -9.04
CA GLY A 138 -4.81 16.50 -7.78
C GLY A 138 -3.86 16.60 -6.59
N SER A 139 -4.41 16.53 -5.39
CA SER A 139 -3.71 16.70 -4.11
C SER A 139 -4.02 15.57 -3.14
N ALA A 140 -3.03 15.18 -2.35
CA ALA A 140 -3.15 14.11 -1.39
C ALA A 140 -3.97 14.51 -0.17
N SER A 141 -4.87 13.64 0.26
CA SER A 141 -5.45 13.58 1.61
C SER A 141 -5.82 12.13 1.92
N GLU A 142 -5.90 11.76 3.18
CA GLU A 142 -6.26 10.39 3.58
C GLU A 142 -7.60 9.96 3.00
N GLY A 143 -8.63 10.81 3.10
CA GLY A 143 -9.97 10.52 2.58
C GLY A 143 -9.99 10.34 1.06
N LEU A 144 -9.26 11.17 0.32
CA LEU A 144 -9.18 11.10 -1.14
C LEU A 144 -8.38 9.88 -1.61
N MET A 145 -7.26 9.55 -0.95
CA MET A 145 -6.50 8.33 -1.24
C MET A 145 -7.36 7.08 -1.07
N THR A 146 -8.17 7.03 0.00
CA THR A 146 -9.11 5.92 0.26
C THR A 146 -10.21 5.87 -0.80
N SER A 147 -10.74 7.03 -1.22
CA SER A 147 -11.78 7.11 -2.25
C SER A 147 -11.28 6.69 -3.63
N ASP A 148 -10.04 7.07 -3.98
CA ASP A 148 -9.39 6.62 -5.21
C ASP A 148 -9.16 5.10 -5.19
N ALA A 149 -8.70 4.55 -4.04
CA ALA A 149 -8.52 3.11 -3.88
C ALA A 149 -9.85 2.35 -4.01
N LEU A 150 -10.94 2.88 -3.46
CA LEU A 150 -12.28 2.31 -3.61
C LEU A 150 -12.75 2.34 -5.07
N PHE A 151 -12.51 3.45 -5.77
CA PHE A 151 -12.85 3.58 -7.17
C PHE A 151 -12.10 2.55 -8.04
N VAL A 152 -10.79 2.39 -7.83
CA VAL A 152 -9.98 1.42 -8.57
C VAL A 152 -10.39 -0.01 -8.21
N TYR A 153 -10.69 -0.30 -6.93
CA TYR A 153 -11.22 -1.60 -6.51
C TYR A 153 -12.52 -1.93 -7.23
N ASP A 154 -13.48 -0.99 -7.27
CA ASP A 154 -14.77 -1.20 -7.93
C ASP A 154 -14.63 -1.32 -9.45
N TRP A 155 -13.69 -0.57 -10.05
CA TRP A 155 -13.35 -0.70 -11.47
C TRP A 155 -12.83 -2.10 -11.79
N LEU A 156 -11.91 -2.62 -10.95
CA LEU A 156 -11.33 -3.95 -11.09
C LEU A 156 -12.35 -5.05 -10.85
N LYS A 157 -13.12 -4.98 -9.75
CA LYS A 157 -14.10 -6.01 -9.38
C LYS A 157 -15.17 -6.22 -10.44
N ARG A 158 -15.55 -5.17 -11.19
CA ARG A 158 -16.51 -5.29 -12.31
C ARG A 158 -15.95 -6.00 -13.55
N ARG A 159 -14.62 -6.17 -13.65
CA ARG A 159 -13.94 -6.81 -14.78
C ARG A 159 -13.49 -8.22 -14.51
N LEU A 160 -13.37 -8.57 -13.24
CA LEU A 160 -13.08 -9.94 -12.81
C LEU A 160 -14.34 -10.78 -12.91
N ASP A 161 -14.17 -12.06 -13.22
CA ASP A 161 -15.26 -13.02 -13.07
C ASP A 161 -15.76 -13.07 -11.62
N ALA A 162 -17.03 -13.34 -11.42
CA ALA A 162 -17.66 -13.30 -10.09
C ALA A 162 -16.97 -14.22 -9.06
N LYS A 163 -16.33 -15.29 -9.54
CA LYS A 163 -15.62 -16.27 -8.70
C LYS A 163 -14.13 -16.00 -8.56
N THR A 164 -13.59 -15.04 -9.33
CA THR A 164 -12.15 -14.73 -9.29
C THR A 164 -11.83 -13.92 -8.03
N PRO A 165 -10.94 -14.41 -7.16
CA PRO A 165 -10.56 -13.73 -5.95
C PRO A 165 -9.85 -12.40 -6.24
N LEU A 166 -10.17 -11.40 -5.40
CA LEU A 166 -9.52 -10.10 -5.41
C LEU A 166 -8.96 -9.80 -4.02
N TYR A 167 -7.65 -9.71 -3.95
CA TYR A 167 -6.89 -9.44 -2.74
C TYR A 167 -6.44 -7.99 -2.70
N ILE A 168 -6.36 -7.41 -1.50
CA ILE A 168 -5.81 -6.08 -1.29
C ILE A 168 -4.47 -6.21 -0.58
N TRP A 169 -3.44 -5.59 -1.13
CA TRP A 169 -2.10 -5.53 -0.55
C TRP A 169 -1.73 -4.09 -0.25
N GLY A 170 -1.47 -3.76 1.00
CA GLY A 170 -0.92 -2.46 1.39
C GLY A 170 0.51 -2.59 1.89
N HIS A 171 1.38 -1.63 1.52
CA HIS A 171 2.74 -1.53 2.03
C HIS A 171 2.95 -0.19 2.74
N SER A 172 3.49 -0.20 3.96
CA SER A 172 3.82 1.03 4.71
C SER A 172 2.61 1.96 4.82
N LEU A 173 2.67 3.21 4.35
CA LEU A 173 1.52 4.14 4.28
C LEU A 173 0.31 3.49 3.60
N GLY A 174 0.55 2.67 2.57
CA GLY A 174 -0.50 1.93 1.86
C GLY A 174 -1.25 0.94 2.75
N THR A 175 -0.70 0.51 3.89
CA THR A 175 -1.43 -0.33 4.86
C THR A 175 -2.57 0.44 5.52
N GLY A 176 -2.36 1.72 5.82
CA GLY A 176 -3.40 2.60 6.33
C GLY A 176 -4.51 2.84 5.29
N VAL A 177 -4.15 3.06 4.02
CA VAL A 177 -5.12 3.16 2.92
C VAL A 177 -5.88 1.84 2.75
N ALA A 178 -5.17 0.70 2.82
CA ALA A 178 -5.76 -0.63 2.67
C ALA A 178 -6.78 -0.93 3.77
N THR A 179 -6.46 -0.66 5.04
CA THR A 179 -7.42 -0.89 6.15
C THR A 179 -8.62 0.05 6.06
N ASN A 180 -8.42 1.31 5.69
CA ASN A 180 -9.52 2.26 5.42
C ASN A 180 -10.44 1.75 4.28
N LEU A 181 -9.85 1.28 3.17
CA LEU A 181 -10.59 0.71 2.03
C LEU A 181 -11.38 -0.53 2.45
N VAL A 182 -10.72 -1.49 3.09
CA VAL A 182 -11.33 -2.78 3.45
C VAL A 182 -12.43 -2.59 4.47
N ARG A 183 -12.27 -1.69 5.45
CA ARG A 183 -13.35 -1.28 6.35
C ARG A 183 -14.59 -0.83 5.58
N ARG A 184 -14.45 0.09 4.63
CA ARG A 184 -15.58 0.57 3.80
C ARG A 184 -16.22 -0.55 2.99
N LEU A 185 -15.40 -1.48 2.46
CA LEU A 185 -15.89 -2.64 1.72
C LEU A 185 -16.69 -3.59 2.63
N CYS A 186 -16.21 -3.86 3.82
CA CYS A 186 -16.91 -4.70 4.80
C CYS A 186 -18.21 -4.05 5.29
N GLU A 187 -18.18 -2.75 5.60
CA GLU A 187 -19.36 -1.99 6.04
C GLU A 187 -20.47 -1.96 4.97
N ARG A 188 -20.12 -2.02 3.68
CA ARG A 188 -21.11 -2.14 2.59
C ARG A 188 -21.50 -3.60 2.24
N GLY A 189 -21.00 -4.58 2.99
CA GLY A 189 -21.31 -6.01 2.79
C GLY A 189 -20.63 -6.65 1.58
N SER A 190 -19.51 -6.09 1.10
CA SER A 190 -18.73 -6.63 -0.02
C SER A 190 -17.24 -6.71 0.31
N PRO A 191 -16.83 -7.51 1.32
CA PRO A 191 -15.43 -7.64 1.71
C PRO A 191 -14.59 -8.20 0.54
N PRO A 192 -13.29 -7.87 0.46
CA PRO A 192 -12.37 -8.55 -0.44
C PRO A 192 -12.12 -9.99 0.04
N ASP A 193 -11.50 -10.80 -0.81
CA ASP A 193 -11.20 -12.20 -0.48
C ASP A 193 -10.07 -12.33 0.55
N ALA A 194 -9.15 -11.37 0.63
CA ALA A 194 -8.19 -11.22 1.73
C ALA A 194 -7.53 -9.82 1.74
N LEU A 195 -6.97 -9.47 2.89
CA LEU A 195 -6.14 -8.28 3.11
C LEU A 195 -4.72 -8.70 3.51
N ILE A 196 -3.72 -8.16 2.82
CA ILE A 196 -2.30 -8.38 3.10
C ILE A 196 -1.67 -7.03 3.46
N LEU A 197 -1.04 -6.97 4.62
CA LEU A 197 -0.38 -5.78 5.15
C LEU A 197 1.12 -6.04 5.29
N GLU A 198 1.92 -5.32 4.52
CA GLU A 198 3.39 -5.38 4.55
C GLU A 198 3.94 -4.18 5.30
N SER A 199 4.71 -4.44 6.37
CA SER A 199 5.27 -3.41 7.26
C SER A 199 4.22 -2.40 7.76
N PRO A 200 3.10 -2.86 8.36
CA PRO A 200 2.04 -2.00 8.82
C PRO A 200 2.37 -1.31 10.14
N PHE A 201 1.68 -0.19 10.37
CA PHE A 201 1.64 0.52 11.65
C PHE A 201 0.20 0.54 12.20
N THR A 202 0.05 0.86 13.47
CA THR A 202 -1.27 0.93 14.15
C THR A 202 -2.07 2.16 13.73
N ASN A 203 -1.44 3.33 13.79
CA ASN A 203 -2.01 4.61 13.37
C ASN A 203 -0.88 5.61 13.11
N ILE A 204 -1.21 6.70 12.42
CA ILE A 204 -0.20 7.71 12.03
C ILE A 204 0.46 8.38 13.25
N ARG A 205 -0.25 8.48 14.38
CA ARG A 205 0.27 9.10 15.59
C ARG A 205 1.41 8.28 16.21
N GLU A 206 1.24 6.97 16.31
CA GLU A 206 2.27 6.06 16.81
C GLU A 206 3.44 5.94 15.82
N GLU A 207 3.12 5.89 14.52
CA GLU A 207 4.14 5.87 13.47
C GLU A 207 4.99 7.15 13.50
N ALA A 208 4.38 8.33 13.48
CA ALA A 208 5.10 9.60 13.51
C ALA A 208 5.95 9.78 14.75
N ARG A 209 5.52 9.26 15.91
CA ARG A 209 6.31 9.26 17.14
C ARG A 209 7.54 8.35 17.04
N SER A 210 7.41 7.23 16.37
CA SER A 210 8.44 6.20 16.25
C SER A 210 9.39 6.42 15.07
N HIS A 211 8.94 7.19 14.06
CA HIS A 211 9.65 7.40 12.82
C HIS A 211 11.03 8.07 13.05
N PRO A 212 12.08 7.68 12.31
CA PRO A 212 13.41 8.26 12.47
C PRO A 212 13.44 9.78 12.39
N PHE A 213 12.60 10.43 11.58
CA PHE A 213 12.54 11.89 11.46
C PHE A 213 12.06 12.58 12.75
N SER A 214 11.32 11.90 13.61
CA SER A 214 10.91 12.46 14.89
C SER A 214 12.05 12.54 15.92
N MET A 215 13.16 11.83 15.70
CA MET A 215 14.28 11.75 16.66
C MET A 215 14.78 13.13 17.10
N VAL A 216 14.75 14.12 16.21
CA VAL A 216 15.23 15.48 16.48
C VAL A 216 14.34 16.22 17.47
N TYR A 217 13.04 15.93 17.50
CA TYR A 217 12.04 16.66 18.28
C TYR A 217 11.27 15.83 19.28
N ARG A 218 11.30 14.48 19.22
CA ARG A 218 10.43 13.62 20.04
C ARG A 218 10.60 13.77 21.56
N TYR A 219 11.72 14.31 22.00
CA TYR A 219 12.00 14.62 23.40
C TYR A 219 11.74 16.10 23.75
N LEU A 220 11.30 16.91 22.77
CA LEU A 220 10.94 18.30 23.02
C LEU A 220 9.68 18.35 23.90
N PRO A 221 9.65 19.12 24.98
CA PRO A 221 8.41 19.40 25.71
C PRO A 221 7.33 19.92 24.77
N GLY A 222 6.15 19.29 24.77
CA GLY A 222 5.07 19.64 23.86
C GLY A 222 5.16 19.02 22.45
N PHE A 223 6.04 18.05 22.21
CA PHE A 223 6.16 17.36 20.92
C PHE A 223 4.79 16.92 20.38
N ASP A 224 3.97 16.30 21.22
CA ASP A 224 2.62 15.87 20.82
C ASP A 224 1.76 17.02 20.33
N TRP A 225 1.75 18.11 21.07
CA TRP A 225 0.96 19.30 20.73
C TRP A 225 1.42 19.96 19.43
N PHE A 226 2.74 20.05 19.23
CA PHE A 226 3.28 20.69 18.03
C PHE A 226 3.10 19.84 16.76
N PHE A 227 3.31 18.53 16.85
CA PHE A 227 3.39 17.63 15.70
C PHE A 227 2.19 16.69 15.62
N LEU A 228 1.96 15.85 16.61
CA LEU A 228 0.98 14.77 16.52
C LEU A 228 -0.47 15.28 16.55
N ASP A 229 -0.78 16.22 17.46
CA ASP A 229 -2.11 16.82 17.51
C ASP A 229 -2.39 17.69 16.28
N ALA A 230 -1.34 18.29 15.70
CA ALA A 230 -1.45 19.04 14.46
C ALA A 230 -1.80 18.14 13.26
N ILE A 231 -1.14 16.99 13.13
CA ILE A 231 -1.42 16.01 12.09
C ILE A 231 -2.85 15.48 12.21
N THR A 232 -3.27 15.08 13.41
CA THR A 232 -4.63 14.58 13.67
C THR A 232 -5.71 15.65 13.45
N ALA A 233 -5.47 16.89 13.85
CA ALA A 233 -6.38 18.01 13.57
C ALA A 233 -6.53 18.31 12.07
N ASN A 234 -5.57 17.88 11.25
CA ASN A 234 -5.63 17.96 9.79
C ASN A 234 -6.29 16.72 9.15
N ASN A 235 -7.09 15.96 9.91
CA ASN A 235 -7.78 14.75 9.47
C ASN A 235 -6.86 13.68 8.85
N ILE A 236 -5.67 13.49 9.44
CA ILE A 236 -4.74 12.44 9.05
C ILE A 236 -4.60 11.48 10.22
N HIS A 237 -5.16 10.29 10.10
CA HIS A 237 -5.26 9.30 11.17
C HIS A 237 -4.65 7.96 10.78
N PHE A 238 -5.02 7.42 9.62
CA PHE A 238 -4.67 6.06 9.17
C PHE A 238 -4.80 5.06 10.33
N ALA A 239 -5.98 5.04 10.95
CA ALA A 239 -6.25 4.34 12.19
C ALA A 239 -6.50 2.85 11.93
N SER A 240 -5.46 2.12 11.52
CA SER A 240 -5.53 0.68 11.23
C SER A 240 -5.96 -0.14 12.44
N ASP A 241 -5.56 0.26 13.66
CA ASP A 241 -5.96 -0.35 14.93
C ASP A 241 -7.47 -0.23 15.21
N GLU A 242 -8.10 0.85 14.77
CA GLU A 242 -9.56 0.99 14.82
C GLU A 242 -10.22 0.21 13.66
N ASN A 243 -9.68 0.33 12.45
CA ASN A 243 -10.25 -0.27 11.25
C ASN A 243 -10.35 -1.79 11.33
N VAL A 244 -9.37 -2.49 11.91
CA VAL A 244 -9.39 -3.96 12.01
C VAL A 244 -10.57 -4.50 12.82
N ASN A 245 -11.22 -3.67 13.65
CA ASN A 245 -12.46 -4.02 14.36
C ASN A 245 -13.72 -4.00 13.47
N HIS A 246 -13.59 -3.59 12.21
CA HIS A 246 -14.64 -3.54 11.21
C HIS A 246 -14.33 -4.37 9.96
N ILE A 247 -13.22 -5.09 9.97
CA ILE A 247 -12.79 -5.95 8.85
C ILE A 247 -13.34 -7.36 9.06
N SER A 248 -13.89 -7.96 8.00
CA SER A 248 -14.48 -9.30 8.00
C SER A 248 -13.99 -10.11 6.80
N CYS A 249 -12.66 -10.19 6.62
CA CYS A 249 -11.99 -11.04 5.64
C CYS A 249 -10.67 -11.55 6.22
N PRO A 250 -10.04 -12.60 5.65
CA PRO A 250 -8.73 -13.07 6.07
C PRO A 250 -7.68 -11.96 6.05
N LEU A 251 -6.81 -11.92 7.07
CA LEU A 251 -5.77 -10.91 7.24
C LEU A 251 -4.39 -11.55 7.40
N LEU A 252 -3.47 -11.19 6.50
CA LEU A 252 -2.05 -11.55 6.59
C LEU A 252 -1.22 -10.30 6.88
N ILE A 253 -0.36 -10.36 7.87
CA ILE A 253 0.62 -9.33 8.19
C ILE A 253 2.02 -9.88 7.98
N LEU A 254 2.81 -9.17 7.16
CA LEU A 254 4.21 -9.47 6.85
C LEU A 254 5.08 -8.33 7.41
N HIS A 255 6.09 -8.64 8.25
CA HIS A 255 6.94 -7.59 8.82
C HIS A 255 8.35 -8.10 9.10
N ALA A 256 9.36 -7.36 8.65
CA ALA A 256 10.75 -7.65 8.97
C ALA A 256 11.13 -7.09 10.35
N GLU A 257 11.81 -7.89 11.17
CA GLU A 257 12.20 -7.48 12.53
C GLU A 257 13.27 -6.37 12.52
N ASP A 258 14.00 -6.23 11.40
CA ASP A 258 15.02 -5.19 11.17
C ASP A 258 14.48 -3.95 10.43
N ASP A 259 13.15 -3.78 10.38
CA ASP A 259 12.53 -2.58 9.82
C ASP A 259 12.85 -1.35 10.67
N SER A 260 13.64 -0.43 10.08
CA SER A 260 14.07 0.80 10.73
C SER A 260 13.19 2.02 10.39
N VAL A 261 12.19 1.85 9.53
CA VAL A 261 11.25 2.92 9.13
C VAL A 261 9.96 2.78 9.92
N VAL A 262 9.26 1.66 9.76
CA VAL A 262 8.10 1.29 10.59
C VAL A 262 8.56 0.23 11.58
N PRO A 263 8.74 0.56 12.87
CA PRO A 263 9.25 -0.39 13.84
C PRO A 263 8.38 -1.63 13.96
N PHE A 264 9.02 -2.80 14.00
CA PHE A 264 8.39 -4.12 14.06
C PHE A 264 7.30 -4.25 15.13
N HIS A 265 7.49 -3.59 16.29
CA HIS A 265 6.51 -3.66 17.38
C HIS A 265 5.15 -3.06 16.99
N LEU A 266 5.07 -2.14 16.03
CA LEU A 266 3.80 -1.57 15.55
C LEU A 266 2.99 -2.61 14.77
N GLY A 267 3.64 -3.37 13.88
CA GLY A 267 2.99 -4.48 13.17
C GLY A 267 2.54 -5.59 14.12
N LYS A 268 3.37 -5.94 15.11
CA LYS A 268 3.03 -6.92 16.14
C LYS A 268 1.85 -6.45 17.00
N LYS A 269 1.80 -5.16 17.34
CA LYS A 269 0.68 -4.56 18.08
C LYS A 269 -0.60 -4.61 17.25
N LEU A 270 -0.54 -4.25 15.95
CA LEU A 270 -1.69 -4.34 15.06
C LEU A 270 -2.22 -5.77 14.95
N TYR A 271 -1.33 -6.76 14.82
CA TYR A 271 -1.71 -8.18 14.85
C TYR A 271 -2.42 -8.56 16.14
N SER A 272 -1.93 -8.10 17.29
CA SER A 272 -2.56 -8.38 18.58
C SER A 272 -3.98 -7.82 18.66
N VAL A 273 -4.20 -6.60 18.17
CA VAL A 273 -5.54 -5.99 18.11
C VAL A 273 -6.45 -6.77 17.15
N ALA A 274 -5.95 -7.09 15.96
CA ALA A 274 -6.72 -7.85 14.96
C ALA A 274 -7.12 -9.24 15.45
N SER A 275 -6.22 -9.94 16.14
CA SER A 275 -6.47 -11.30 16.67
C SER A 275 -7.54 -11.33 17.77
N GLN A 276 -7.82 -10.19 18.40
CA GLN A 276 -8.83 -10.04 19.44
C GLN A 276 -10.14 -9.46 18.91
N SER A 277 -10.16 -9.04 17.63
CA SER A 277 -11.31 -8.39 17.03
C SER A 277 -12.46 -9.38 16.77
N GLN A 278 -13.66 -9.03 17.20
CA GLN A 278 -14.87 -9.82 16.96
C GLN A 278 -15.22 -9.91 15.49
N SER A 279 -14.95 -8.87 14.70
CA SER A 279 -15.24 -8.84 13.27
C SER A 279 -14.35 -9.84 12.48
N LEU A 280 -13.17 -10.16 13.00
CA LEU A 280 -12.24 -11.13 12.43
C LEU A 280 -12.43 -12.56 13.01
N SER A 281 -13.36 -12.73 13.94
CA SER A 281 -13.67 -14.06 14.51
C SER A 281 -14.16 -14.99 13.38
N GLY A 282 -13.51 -16.16 13.28
CA GLY A 282 -13.80 -17.13 12.19
C GLY A 282 -13.01 -16.88 10.89
N HIS A 283 -12.29 -15.78 10.78
CA HIS A 283 -11.36 -15.54 9.68
C HIS A 283 -9.90 -15.89 10.07
N LYS A 284 -9.11 -16.28 9.07
CA LYS A 284 -7.68 -16.53 9.28
C LYS A 284 -6.96 -15.19 9.50
N VAL A 285 -6.33 -15.02 10.66
CA VAL A 285 -5.45 -13.88 10.97
C VAL A 285 -4.06 -14.43 11.23
N GLN A 286 -3.10 -14.05 10.39
CA GLN A 286 -1.74 -14.58 10.44
C GLN A 286 -0.71 -13.46 10.46
N PHE A 287 0.33 -13.63 11.27
CA PHE A 287 1.49 -12.75 11.33
C PHE A 287 2.74 -13.54 10.95
N VAL A 288 3.49 -13.05 9.98
CA VAL A 288 4.74 -13.66 9.53
C VAL A 288 5.89 -12.68 9.81
N PRO A 289 6.65 -12.90 10.88
CA PRO A 289 7.87 -12.13 11.13
C PRO A 289 9.02 -12.66 10.25
N PHE A 290 9.85 -11.75 9.75
CA PHE A 290 11.09 -12.11 9.07
C PHE A 290 12.28 -11.72 9.96
N PRO A 291 13.16 -12.68 10.34
CA PRO A 291 14.26 -12.42 11.25
C PRO A 291 15.28 -11.43 10.67
N PRO A 292 15.97 -10.65 11.53
CA PRO A 292 16.88 -9.58 11.10
C PRO A 292 18.07 -10.09 10.32
N THR A 293 18.42 -11.37 10.44
CA THR A 293 19.48 -12.04 9.67
C THR A 293 19.23 -12.05 8.16
N LEU A 294 17.96 -11.92 7.73
CA LEU A 294 17.56 -11.86 6.33
C LEU A 294 17.76 -10.48 5.70
N ASN A 295 17.92 -9.44 6.53
CA ASN A 295 18.18 -8.06 6.10
C ASN A 295 17.12 -7.53 5.11
N TYR A 296 15.84 -7.85 5.36
CA TYR A 296 14.73 -7.40 4.49
C TYR A 296 14.32 -5.97 4.77
N LYS A 297 14.60 -5.46 5.98
CA LYS A 297 14.31 -4.06 6.33
C LYS A 297 12.86 -3.68 6.00
N HIS A 298 12.68 -2.43 5.57
CA HIS A 298 11.35 -1.89 5.25
C HIS A 298 10.82 -2.25 3.86
N LYS A 299 11.69 -2.71 2.92
CA LYS A 299 11.34 -2.72 1.48
C LYS A 299 11.65 -4.02 0.77
N PHE A 300 12.25 -5.01 1.42
CA PHE A 300 12.88 -6.12 0.73
C PHE A 300 12.29 -7.49 1.05
N ILE A 301 11.07 -7.55 1.61
CA ILE A 301 10.35 -8.81 1.86
C ILE A 301 10.14 -9.59 0.55
N TYR A 302 10.00 -8.90 -0.59
CA TYR A 302 9.91 -9.54 -1.92
C TYR A 302 11.10 -10.45 -2.26
N ARG A 303 12.24 -10.30 -1.57
CA ARG A 303 13.43 -11.15 -1.74
C ARG A 303 13.28 -12.51 -1.07
N SER A 304 12.27 -12.69 -0.23
CA SER A 304 12.06 -13.96 0.44
C SER A 304 11.68 -15.04 -0.57
N PRO A 305 12.46 -16.13 -0.66
CA PRO A 305 12.09 -17.26 -1.50
C PRO A 305 10.83 -17.98 -0.98
N GLU A 306 10.47 -17.77 0.28
CA GLU A 306 9.29 -18.35 0.91
C GLU A 306 8.01 -17.54 0.63
N LEU A 307 8.12 -16.30 0.12
CA LEU A 307 6.96 -15.43 -0.07
C LEU A 307 5.87 -16.08 -0.95
N PRO A 308 6.17 -16.70 -2.10
CA PRO A 308 5.15 -17.38 -2.89
C PRO A 308 4.43 -18.50 -2.11
N THR A 309 5.18 -19.29 -1.32
CA THR A 309 4.61 -20.36 -0.48
C THR A 309 3.73 -19.78 0.64
N ILE A 310 4.19 -18.73 1.33
CA ILE A 310 3.41 -18.05 2.37
C ILE A 310 2.07 -17.57 1.80
N LEU A 311 2.09 -16.98 0.60
CA LEU A 311 0.88 -16.51 -0.08
C LEU A 311 -0.03 -17.68 -0.47
N SER A 312 0.51 -18.73 -1.08
CA SER A 312 -0.23 -19.93 -1.47
C SER A 312 -0.90 -20.59 -0.26
N ASP A 313 -0.18 -20.76 0.85
CA ASP A 313 -0.69 -21.36 2.08
C ASP A 313 -1.75 -20.50 2.78
N PHE A 314 -1.61 -19.18 2.66
CA PHE A 314 -2.55 -18.25 3.27
C PHE A 314 -3.83 -18.10 2.45
N LEU A 315 -3.70 -17.90 1.13
CA LEU A 315 -4.81 -17.60 0.21
C LEU A 315 -5.53 -18.87 -0.29
N GLY A 316 -4.97 -20.06 -0.05
CA GLY A 316 -5.45 -21.32 -0.61
C GLY A 316 -4.87 -21.59 -2.00
N HIS A 317 -4.68 -22.87 -2.34
CA HIS A 317 -4.17 -23.30 -3.63
C HIS A 317 -5.21 -23.01 -4.71
N GLN A 318 -4.96 -22.07 -5.58
CA GLN A 318 -5.54 -22.09 -6.92
C GLN A 318 -4.50 -22.74 -7.85
N GLN A 319 -4.38 -24.07 -7.78
CA GLN A 319 -3.83 -24.80 -8.91
C GLN A 319 -4.91 -24.73 -10.01
N THR A 320 -4.69 -23.84 -10.98
CA THR A 320 -5.26 -24.06 -12.30
C THR A 320 -4.53 -25.26 -12.86
N ASP A 321 -5.19 -26.42 -12.91
CA ASP A 321 -4.77 -27.53 -13.76
C ASP A 321 -4.77 -27.03 -15.22
N ASP A 322 -3.67 -26.47 -15.66
CA ASP A 322 -3.35 -26.26 -17.08
C ASP A 322 -2.88 -27.60 -17.68
N SER A 323 -3.72 -28.65 -17.56
CA SER A 323 -3.54 -29.90 -18.27
C SER A 323 -4.86 -30.27 -18.96
N ALA A 324 -5.11 -29.58 -20.09
CA ALA A 324 -5.99 -30.07 -21.15
C ALA A 324 -5.62 -29.41 -22.49
#